data_9a40c4f36a242ceef8d8a85cf9d2b507
#
_entry.id   9a40c4f36a242ceef8d8a85cf9d2b507
#
_cell.length_a   1.000
_cell.length_b   1.000
_cell.length_c   1.000
_cell.angle_alpha   90.00
_cell.angle_beta   90.00
_cell.angle_gamma   90.00
#
_symmetry.space_group_name_H-M   'P 1'
#
loop_
_entity.id
_entity.type
_entity.pdbx_description
1 polymer ?
#
loop_
_entity_poly.entity_id
_entity_poly.type
_entity_poly.pdbx_seq_one_letter_code
_entity_poly.pdbx_strand_id
1 'polypeptide(L)'
;MAEDSDLEKSEAPTAHRLEKAREEGQIPRSRELTSVLMLVAGLAIILMSGSNITRQLAEMLTQGLHFDHGMVSNDKQMLRQLGMLLRQAVLALLPVMAGLVLVALAAPMLLGGILFSTKSLKFDLKRLNPLSGLKRMFSTQVLAELLKGILKATLVGWVTGLYLWHNWAAMLHLMTQQPLDALANALQMILHCGFLVVLGLTPMVAFDVFYQLWSHFKKLKMTKQDIRDEFKDQEGDPHVKGRIRQQQRAIAQRRMMADVPKADVIVTNPTHYAVALQYNDKKMSAPKVLAKGAGEIALRIRELGAQHRIPMLEAPPLARALYRHSEIGQHIPATLYAAVAEVLAWVYQLRRWRREGGLIPKKPQRLPVPEALDFAKESDSDG
;
A
#
# COMPACT_ATOMS: atom_id res chain seq x y z
N MET A 1 26.02 3.59 -4.21
CA MET A 1 26.32 4.44 -3.04
C MET A 1 25.21 5.46 -3.02
N ALA A 2 24.21 5.27 -2.16
CA ALA A 2 23.22 6.30 -1.95
C ALA A 2 23.88 7.33 -1.03
N GLU A 3 24.01 8.55 -1.49
CA GLU A 3 24.28 9.69 -0.64
C GLU A 3 23.19 9.72 0.42
N ASP A 4 23.57 9.40 1.66
CA ASP A 4 22.78 9.74 2.83
C ASP A 4 22.67 11.27 2.79
N SER A 5 21.55 11.75 2.27
CA SER A 5 21.30 13.17 2.24
C SER A 5 21.27 13.64 3.69
N ASP A 6 22.11 14.64 4.03
CA ASP A 6 22.18 15.32 5.32
C ASP A 6 20.87 16.02 5.73
N LEU A 7 19.78 15.70 5.06
CA LEU A 7 18.44 16.20 5.35
C LEU A 7 17.88 15.42 6.56
N GLU A 8 17.68 16.12 7.66
CA GLU A 8 17.04 15.55 8.86
C GLU A 8 15.71 14.89 8.52
N LYS A 9 15.57 13.62 8.90
CA LYS A 9 14.31 12.86 8.82
C LYS A 9 13.33 13.35 9.88
N SER A 10 12.64 14.44 9.59
CA SER A 10 11.73 15.11 10.53
C SER A 10 10.27 14.69 10.33
N GLU A 11 9.89 14.30 9.12
CA GLU A 11 8.50 14.07 8.75
C GLU A 11 7.99 12.68 9.20
N ALA A 12 6.71 12.62 9.53
CA ALA A 12 6.06 11.36 9.89
C ALA A 12 6.00 10.41 8.67
N PRO A 13 6.13 9.08 8.88
CA PRO A 13 6.01 8.12 7.79
C PRO A 13 4.61 8.13 7.17
N THR A 14 4.54 8.05 5.84
CA THR A 14 3.29 7.89 5.10
C THR A 14 2.67 6.51 5.36
N ALA A 15 1.37 6.35 5.07
CA ALA A 15 0.69 5.05 5.16
C ALA A 15 1.37 4.00 4.28
N HIS A 16 1.77 4.37 3.09
CA HIS A 16 2.48 3.48 2.15
C HIS A 16 3.85 3.05 2.68
N ARG A 17 4.60 3.98 3.30
CA ARG A 17 5.90 3.66 3.93
C ARG A 17 5.73 2.65 5.07
N LEU A 18 4.67 2.80 5.88
CA LEU A 18 4.33 1.86 6.96
C LEU A 18 3.95 0.48 6.40
N GLU A 19 3.15 0.44 5.35
CA GLU A 19 2.74 -0.81 4.68
C GLU A 19 3.94 -1.52 4.06
N LYS A 20 4.80 -0.79 3.34
CA LYS A 20 6.03 -1.31 2.76
C LYS A 20 6.99 -1.86 3.81
N ALA A 21 7.17 -1.15 4.93
CA ALA A 21 7.97 -1.63 6.06
C ALA A 21 7.38 -2.93 6.64
N ARG A 22 6.06 -3.01 6.74
CA ARG A 22 5.36 -4.22 7.18
C ARG A 22 5.56 -5.38 6.21
N GLU A 23 5.44 -5.16 4.90
CA GLU A 23 5.74 -6.18 3.87
C GLU A 23 7.18 -6.69 3.91
N GLU A 24 8.13 -5.81 4.23
CA GLU A 24 9.55 -6.14 4.38
C GLU A 24 9.86 -6.87 5.70
N GLY A 25 8.86 -7.07 6.56
CA GLY A 25 9.02 -7.74 7.85
C GLY A 25 9.54 -6.82 8.97
N GLN A 26 9.58 -5.51 8.76
CA GLN A 26 10.03 -4.52 9.75
C GLN A 26 8.85 -4.14 10.64
N ILE A 27 8.68 -4.90 11.74
CA ILE A 27 7.65 -4.66 12.76
C ILE A 27 8.31 -4.45 14.13
N PRO A 28 7.68 -3.65 15.02
CA PRO A 28 8.17 -3.50 16.38
C PRO A 28 8.04 -4.82 17.13
N ARG A 29 9.08 -5.23 17.83
CA ARG A 29 9.09 -6.44 18.67
C ARG A 29 9.80 -6.15 19.98
N SER A 30 9.19 -6.57 21.08
CA SER A 30 9.83 -6.55 22.40
C SER A 30 10.04 -7.98 22.89
N ARG A 31 11.29 -8.34 23.11
CA ARG A 31 11.66 -9.64 23.71
C ARG A 31 11.29 -9.68 25.19
N GLU A 32 11.39 -8.54 25.85
CA GLU A 32 11.08 -8.41 27.27
C GLU A 32 9.59 -8.65 27.53
N LEU A 33 8.72 -8.08 26.71
CA LEU A 33 7.28 -8.34 26.77
C LEU A 33 6.97 -9.84 26.58
N THR A 34 7.57 -10.47 25.58
CA THR A 34 7.40 -11.90 25.31
C THR A 34 7.83 -12.74 26.53
N SER A 35 8.97 -12.40 27.14
CA SER A 35 9.49 -13.12 28.30
C SER A 35 8.57 -13.00 29.51
N VAL A 36 8.05 -11.80 29.81
CA VAL A 36 7.12 -11.59 30.94
C VAL A 36 5.77 -12.23 30.67
N LEU A 37 5.26 -12.18 29.46
CA LEU A 37 4.01 -12.87 29.10
C LEU A 37 4.14 -14.40 29.24
N MET A 38 5.28 -14.97 28.91
CA MET A 38 5.57 -16.38 29.13
C MET A 38 5.59 -16.74 30.65
N LEU A 39 6.20 -15.86 31.48
CA LEU A 39 6.17 -16.03 32.94
C LEU A 39 4.74 -15.96 33.50
N VAL A 40 3.97 -14.94 33.08
CA VAL A 40 2.58 -14.76 33.48
C VAL A 40 1.74 -16.00 33.10
N ALA A 41 1.91 -16.46 31.84
CA ALA A 41 1.23 -17.63 31.34
C ALA A 41 1.60 -18.90 32.16
N GLY A 42 2.89 -19.10 32.41
CA GLY A 42 3.37 -20.21 33.24
C GLY A 42 2.76 -20.20 34.61
N LEU A 43 2.78 -19.06 35.30
CA LEU A 43 2.14 -18.89 36.60
C LEU A 43 0.63 -19.14 36.55
N ALA A 44 -0.07 -18.60 35.57
CA ALA A 44 -1.50 -18.79 35.40
C ALA A 44 -1.86 -20.26 35.13
N ILE A 45 -1.11 -20.96 34.31
CA ILE A 45 -1.31 -22.38 34.02
C ILE A 45 -1.08 -23.22 35.30
N ILE A 46 -0.03 -22.91 36.06
CA ILE A 46 0.23 -23.61 37.33
C ILE A 46 -0.91 -23.35 38.34
N LEU A 47 -1.41 -22.11 38.43
CA LEU A 47 -2.56 -21.77 39.26
C LEU A 47 -3.82 -22.57 38.88
N MET A 48 -4.10 -22.66 37.59
CA MET A 48 -5.32 -23.32 37.08
C MET A 48 -5.24 -24.84 37.08
N SER A 49 -4.07 -25.40 36.79
CA SER A 49 -3.87 -26.82 36.55
C SER A 49 -3.07 -27.52 37.68
N GLY A 50 -2.49 -26.75 38.60
CA GLY A 50 -1.56 -27.27 39.61
C GLY A 50 -2.14 -28.39 40.48
N SER A 51 -3.35 -28.24 40.96
CA SER A 51 -4.04 -29.28 41.78
C SER A 51 -4.25 -30.59 40.98
N ASN A 52 -4.61 -30.47 39.70
CA ASN A 52 -4.80 -31.62 38.82
C ASN A 52 -3.46 -32.32 38.50
N ILE A 53 -2.43 -31.54 38.22
CA ILE A 53 -1.08 -32.05 37.98
C ILE A 53 -0.54 -32.76 39.21
N THR A 54 -0.69 -32.16 40.40
CA THR A 54 -0.24 -32.75 41.65
C THR A 54 -0.96 -34.09 41.95
N ARG A 55 -2.27 -34.14 41.71
CA ARG A 55 -3.03 -35.41 41.86
C ARG A 55 -2.55 -36.48 40.88
N GLN A 56 -2.40 -36.14 39.60
CA GLN A 56 -1.90 -37.09 38.59
C GLN A 56 -0.48 -37.60 38.91
N LEU A 57 0.42 -36.72 39.38
CA LEU A 57 1.74 -37.11 39.81
C LEU A 57 1.73 -38.03 41.02
N ALA A 58 0.84 -37.75 42.01
CA ALA A 58 0.66 -38.61 43.18
C ALA A 58 0.14 -39.99 42.78
N GLU A 59 -0.85 -40.06 41.89
CA GLU A 59 -1.35 -41.32 41.35
C GLU A 59 -0.28 -42.10 40.59
N MET A 60 0.54 -41.41 39.78
CA MET A 60 1.68 -42.02 39.05
C MET A 60 2.73 -42.57 40.02
N LEU A 61 3.08 -41.83 41.08
CA LEU A 61 4.03 -42.29 42.09
C LEU A 61 3.47 -43.53 42.81
N THR A 62 2.21 -43.52 43.20
CA THR A 62 1.54 -44.67 43.87
C THR A 62 1.54 -45.91 42.96
N GLN A 63 1.18 -45.74 41.71
CA GLN A 63 1.21 -46.82 40.71
C GLN A 63 2.63 -47.31 40.41
N GLY A 64 3.61 -46.38 40.33
CA GLY A 64 5.01 -46.70 40.05
C GLY A 64 5.72 -47.41 41.21
N LEU A 65 5.28 -47.15 42.45
CA LEU A 65 5.84 -47.77 43.66
C LEU A 65 5.07 -49.05 44.04
N HIS A 66 3.95 -49.34 43.43
CA HIS A 66 3.18 -50.57 43.68
C HIS A 66 3.75 -51.68 42.77
N PHE A 67 4.55 -52.56 43.35
CA PHE A 67 5.15 -53.71 42.70
C PHE A 67 4.35 -54.95 42.99
N ASP A 68 3.76 -55.57 41.96
CA ASP A 68 3.13 -56.91 42.05
C ASP A 68 4.14 -57.97 41.64
N HIS A 69 4.00 -59.17 42.22
CA HIS A 69 4.90 -60.28 41.97
C HIS A 69 4.99 -60.66 40.48
N GLY A 70 3.90 -60.47 39.75
CA GLY A 70 3.88 -60.66 38.28
C GLY A 70 4.72 -59.66 37.49
N MET A 71 4.96 -58.45 38.02
CA MET A 71 5.83 -57.44 37.36
C MET A 71 7.31 -57.78 37.47
N VAL A 72 7.71 -58.36 38.63
CA VAL A 72 9.12 -58.68 38.86
C VAL A 72 9.57 -59.92 38.03
N SER A 73 8.62 -60.79 37.67
CA SER A 73 8.88 -62.03 36.95
C SER A 73 8.67 -61.94 35.44
N ASN A 74 8.15 -60.81 34.91
CA ASN A 74 7.84 -60.70 33.48
C ASN A 74 8.22 -59.35 32.92
N ASP A 75 9.32 -59.31 32.16
CA ASP A 75 9.88 -58.12 31.51
C ASP A 75 8.88 -57.36 30.63
N LYS A 76 7.94 -58.06 29.99
CA LYS A 76 6.90 -57.46 29.16
C LYS A 76 5.88 -56.67 29.96
N GLN A 77 5.59 -57.09 31.19
CA GLN A 77 4.65 -56.35 32.08
C GLN A 77 5.32 -55.11 32.64
N MET A 78 6.59 -55.19 33.00
CA MET A 78 7.40 -54.05 33.43
C MET A 78 7.49 -52.95 32.35
N LEU A 79 7.79 -53.34 31.09
CA LEU A 79 7.81 -52.40 29.94
C LEU A 79 6.43 -51.77 29.68
N ARG A 80 5.35 -52.54 29.82
CA ARG A 80 3.99 -52.01 29.72
C ARG A 80 3.68 -50.99 30.77
N GLN A 81 4.04 -51.25 32.02
CA GLN A 81 3.83 -50.33 33.14
C GLN A 81 4.62 -49.05 32.93
N LEU A 82 5.87 -49.13 32.53
CA LEU A 82 6.69 -47.97 32.17
C LEU A 82 6.04 -47.14 31.05
N GLY A 83 5.56 -47.80 30.00
CA GLY A 83 4.85 -47.15 28.89
C GLY A 83 3.58 -46.41 29.32
N MET A 84 2.80 -47.01 30.26
CA MET A 84 1.61 -46.36 30.82
C MET A 84 1.96 -45.14 31.67
N LEU A 85 2.99 -45.22 32.52
CA LEU A 85 3.47 -44.11 33.34
C LEU A 85 4.00 -42.96 32.46
N LEU A 86 4.79 -43.27 31.45
CA LEU A 86 5.27 -42.26 30.49
C LEU A 86 4.12 -41.57 29.76
N ARG A 87 3.14 -42.34 29.28
CA ARG A 87 1.93 -41.77 28.66
C ARG A 87 1.16 -40.85 29.62
N GLN A 88 0.99 -41.25 30.85
CA GLN A 88 0.30 -40.42 31.87
C GLN A 88 1.09 -39.14 32.14
N ALA A 89 2.43 -39.21 32.25
CA ALA A 89 3.28 -38.04 32.42
C ALA A 89 3.15 -37.04 31.26
N VAL A 90 3.19 -37.53 30.01
CA VAL A 90 3.02 -36.71 28.84
C VAL A 90 1.63 -36.03 28.81
N LEU A 91 0.57 -36.81 29.13
CA LEU A 91 -0.80 -36.25 29.16
C LEU A 91 -0.99 -35.22 30.29
N ALA A 92 -0.34 -35.42 31.46
CA ALA A 92 -0.35 -34.47 32.56
C ALA A 92 0.32 -33.13 32.20
N LEU A 93 1.41 -33.17 31.43
CA LEU A 93 2.18 -32.00 31.00
C LEU A 93 1.63 -31.33 29.74
N LEU A 94 0.84 -32.03 28.94
CA LEU A 94 0.34 -31.56 27.66
C LEU A 94 -0.41 -30.22 27.73
N PRO A 95 -1.33 -29.97 28.71
CA PRO A 95 -2.02 -28.69 28.86
C PRO A 95 -1.05 -27.51 29.11
N VAL A 96 -0.01 -27.78 29.94
CA VAL A 96 1.03 -26.78 30.24
C VAL A 96 1.83 -26.44 29.00
N MET A 97 2.30 -27.46 28.30
CA MET A 97 3.07 -27.28 27.07
C MET A 97 2.26 -26.57 25.98
N ALA A 98 1.01 -26.98 25.79
CA ALA A 98 0.12 -26.35 24.80
C ALA A 98 -0.14 -24.87 25.14
N GLY A 99 -0.42 -24.57 26.41
CA GLY A 99 -0.63 -23.17 26.84
C GLY A 99 0.61 -22.30 26.64
N LEU A 100 1.80 -22.80 26.99
CA LEU A 100 3.05 -22.07 26.76
C LEU A 100 3.35 -21.87 25.27
N VAL A 101 3.12 -22.89 24.44
CA VAL A 101 3.28 -22.79 22.98
C VAL A 101 2.33 -21.73 22.40
N LEU A 102 1.06 -21.73 22.82
CA LEU A 102 0.09 -20.73 22.37
C LEU A 102 0.56 -19.30 22.71
N VAL A 103 1.04 -19.09 23.95
CA VAL A 103 1.55 -17.78 24.37
C VAL A 103 2.85 -17.42 23.63
N ALA A 104 3.75 -18.38 23.43
CA ALA A 104 4.98 -18.16 22.67
C ALA A 104 4.72 -17.70 21.22
N LEU A 105 3.66 -18.21 20.61
CA LEU A 105 3.23 -17.80 19.28
C LEU A 105 2.48 -16.45 19.29
N ALA A 106 1.62 -16.24 20.29
CA ALA A 106 0.77 -15.05 20.38
C ALA A 106 1.53 -13.79 20.86
N ALA A 107 2.43 -13.93 21.83
CA ALA A 107 3.11 -12.80 22.46
C ALA A 107 3.88 -11.87 21.49
N PRO A 108 4.64 -12.37 20.50
CA PRO A 108 5.29 -11.51 19.51
C PRO A 108 4.29 -10.78 18.60
N MET A 109 3.07 -11.30 18.45
CA MET A 109 2.03 -10.72 17.58
C MET A 109 1.31 -9.53 18.22
N LEU A 110 1.37 -9.37 19.55
CA LEU A 110 0.68 -8.30 20.26
C LEU A 110 1.15 -6.89 19.85
N LEU A 111 2.45 -6.73 19.57
CA LEU A 111 3.02 -5.43 19.19
C LEU A 111 3.01 -5.21 17.67
N GLY A 112 3.36 -6.22 16.89
CA GLY A 112 3.56 -6.09 15.43
C GLY A 112 2.41 -6.64 14.59
N GLY A 113 1.43 -7.30 15.21
CA GLY A 113 0.36 -8.00 14.50
C GLY A 113 0.83 -9.29 13.84
N ILE A 114 -0.11 -9.96 13.15
CA ILE A 114 0.19 -11.15 12.35
C ILE A 114 0.86 -10.69 11.04
N LEU A 115 2.07 -11.19 10.80
CA LEU A 115 2.82 -10.88 9.58
C LEU A 115 3.41 -12.16 9.00
N PHE A 116 3.06 -12.42 7.74
CA PHE A 116 3.69 -13.46 6.94
C PHE A 116 4.42 -12.81 5.76
N SER A 117 5.75 -12.62 5.89
CA SER A 117 6.57 -12.02 4.85
C SER A 117 7.51 -13.04 4.22
N THR A 118 7.25 -13.39 2.97
CA THR A 118 8.13 -14.26 2.17
C THR A 118 9.43 -13.54 1.76
N LYS A 119 9.41 -12.19 1.75
CA LYS A 119 10.59 -11.37 1.43
C LYS A 119 11.70 -11.51 2.48
N SER A 120 11.34 -11.77 3.74
CA SER A 120 12.30 -11.96 4.84
C SER A 120 13.04 -13.30 4.79
N LEU A 121 12.51 -14.28 4.04
CA LEU A 121 13.08 -15.63 3.86
C LEU A 121 14.13 -15.70 2.73
N LYS A 122 14.44 -14.59 2.07
CA LYS A 122 15.47 -14.59 1.02
C LYS A 122 16.82 -14.99 1.59
N PHE A 123 17.43 -15.97 0.95
CA PHE A 123 18.75 -16.45 1.28
C PHE A 123 19.79 -15.37 0.96
N ASP A 124 20.46 -14.85 1.98
CA ASP A 124 21.46 -13.79 1.87
C ASP A 124 22.80 -14.26 2.45
N LEU A 125 23.72 -14.63 1.58
CA LEU A 125 25.06 -15.11 1.93
C LEU A 125 25.89 -14.05 2.71
N LYS A 126 25.55 -12.75 2.58
CA LYS A 126 26.24 -11.69 3.33
C LYS A 126 25.99 -11.80 4.83
N ARG A 127 24.91 -12.44 5.26
CA ARG A 127 24.60 -12.69 6.68
C ARG A 127 25.48 -13.77 7.31
N LEU A 128 26.15 -14.59 6.49
CA LEU A 128 27.05 -15.67 6.93
C LEU A 128 28.51 -15.20 7.12
N ASN A 129 28.80 -13.91 6.85
CA ASN A 129 30.15 -13.39 7.02
C ASN A 129 30.53 -13.28 8.51
N PRO A 130 31.51 -14.10 9.03
CA PRO A 130 31.88 -14.15 10.44
C PRO A 130 32.52 -12.84 10.92
N LEU A 131 33.25 -12.11 10.06
CA LEU A 131 33.88 -10.85 10.43
C LEU A 131 32.85 -9.75 10.72
N SER A 132 31.76 -9.72 9.93
CA SER A 132 30.66 -8.79 10.20
C SER A 132 29.87 -9.15 11.46
N GLY A 133 29.77 -10.45 11.77
CA GLY A 133 29.20 -10.96 13.01
C GLY A 133 30.01 -10.54 14.23
N LEU A 134 31.33 -10.67 14.18
CA LEU A 134 32.22 -10.29 15.26
C LEU A 134 32.16 -8.76 15.55
N LYS A 135 32.20 -7.92 14.50
CA LYS A 135 32.02 -6.47 14.64
C LYS A 135 30.68 -6.11 15.26
N ARG A 136 29.61 -6.86 14.94
CA ARG A 136 28.28 -6.64 15.51
C ARG A 136 28.21 -7.00 16.99
N MET A 137 28.97 -7.97 17.46
CA MET A 137 29.04 -8.34 18.89
C MET A 137 29.58 -7.20 19.78
N PHE A 138 30.41 -6.33 19.24
CA PHE A 138 30.95 -5.14 19.96
C PHE A 138 30.14 -3.86 19.64
N SER A 139 28.93 -3.97 19.14
CA SER A 139 28.10 -2.79 18.89
C SER A 139 27.50 -2.24 20.18
N THR A 140 27.23 -0.93 20.21
CA THR A 140 26.55 -0.25 21.32
C THR A 140 25.17 -0.87 21.61
N GLN A 141 24.55 -1.47 20.61
CA GLN A 141 23.28 -2.14 20.74
C GLN A 141 23.37 -3.43 21.56
N VAL A 142 24.42 -4.23 21.37
CA VAL A 142 24.67 -5.45 22.17
C VAL A 142 25.03 -5.09 23.60
N LEU A 143 25.81 -4.03 23.81
CA LEU A 143 26.12 -3.53 25.15
C LEU A 143 24.85 -3.09 25.89
N ALA A 144 23.94 -2.40 25.24
CA ALA A 144 22.66 -2.02 25.81
C ALA A 144 21.78 -3.25 26.16
N GLU A 145 21.77 -4.29 25.31
CA GLU A 145 21.06 -5.54 25.60
C GLU A 145 21.70 -6.29 26.80
N LEU A 146 23.03 -6.30 26.90
CA LEU A 146 23.74 -6.88 28.05
C LEU A 146 23.39 -6.14 29.35
N LEU A 147 23.39 -4.81 29.34
CA LEU A 147 23.04 -4.00 30.50
C LEU A 147 21.58 -4.27 30.94
N LYS A 148 20.64 -4.35 30.03
CA LYS A 148 19.26 -4.74 30.32
C LYS A 148 19.18 -6.14 30.92
N GLY A 149 19.97 -7.10 30.42
CA GLY A 149 20.04 -8.46 30.96
C GLY A 149 20.56 -8.49 32.40
N ILE A 150 21.62 -7.75 32.69
CA ILE A 150 22.19 -7.62 34.06
C ILE A 150 21.13 -6.98 34.97
N LEU A 151 20.53 -5.86 34.56
CA LEU A 151 19.51 -5.17 35.35
C LEU A 151 18.32 -6.08 35.68
N LYS A 152 17.84 -6.86 34.71
CA LYS A 152 16.80 -7.84 34.91
C LYS A 152 17.18 -8.94 35.91
N ALA A 153 18.36 -9.52 35.72
CA ALA A 153 18.86 -10.57 36.63
C ALA A 153 19.01 -10.04 38.08
N THR A 154 19.53 -8.83 38.23
CA THR A 154 19.67 -8.17 39.54
C THR A 154 18.29 -7.93 40.16
N LEU A 155 17.33 -7.41 39.40
CA LEU A 155 15.98 -7.12 39.91
C LEU A 155 15.26 -8.40 40.32
N VAL A 156 15.31 -9.45 39.51
CA VAL A 156 14.73 -10.75 39.83
C VAL A 156 15.39 -11.33 41.07
N GLY A 157 16.72 -11.33 41.13
CA GLY A 157 17.47 -11.80 42.28
C GLY A 157 17.16 -11.01 43.55
N TRP A 158 17.03 -9.70 43.46
CA TRP A 158 16.67 -8.81 44.55
C TRP A 158 15.25 -9.11 45.10
N VAL A 159 14.25 -9.14 44.23
CA VAL A 159 12.88 -9.41 44.62
C VAL A 159 12.75 -10.81 45.22
N THR A 160 13.37 -11.81 44.63
CA THR A 160 13.35 -13.18 45.11
C THR A 160 14.08 -13.28 46.46
N GLY A 161 15.27 -12.64 46.59
CA GLY A 161 16.04 -12.61 47.84
C GLY A 161 15.28 -11.96 48.99
N LEU A 162 14.61 -10.82 48.74
CA LEU A 162 13.76 -10.17 49.76
C LEU A 162 12.59 -11.03 50.15
N TYR A 163 11.94 -11.70 49.17
CA TYR A 163 10.83 -12.60 49.45
C TYR A 163 11.26 -13.80 50.31
N LEU A 164 12.37 -14.44 49.97
CA LEU A 164 12.93 -15.56 50.75
C LEU A 164 13.34 -15.12 52.15
N TRP A 165 13.98 -13.97 52.28
CA TRP A 165 14.36 -13.42 53.57
C TRP A 165 13.13 -13.17 54.46
N HIS A 166 12.10 -12.58 53.93
CA HIS A 166 10.86 -12.28 54.66
C HIS A 166 10.10 -13.53 55.07
N ASN A 167 10.08 -14.56 54.21
CA ASN A 167 9.31 -15.79 54.41
C ASN A 167 10.17 -16.95 54.97
N TRP A 168 11.38 -16.66 55.47
CA TRP A 168 12.30 -17.69 55.94
C TRP A 168 11.68 -18.64 57.02
N ALA A 169 10.99 -18.10 58.01
CA ALA A 169 10.30 -18.89 59.05
C ALA A 169 9.22 -19.80 58.48
N ALA A 170 8.44 -19.31 57.50
CA ALA A 170 7.41 -20.09 56.81
C ALA A 170 8.01 -21.25 56.01
N MET A 171 9.18 -21.03 55.37
CA MET A 171 9.91 -22.07 54.66
C MET A 171 10.42 -23.18 55.59
N LEU A 172 10.98 -22.82 56.77
CA LEU A 172 11.35 -23.82 57.78
C LEU A 172 10.11 -24.61 58.31
N HIS A 173 8.97 -23.96 58.43
CA HIS A 173 7.75 -24.58 58.87
C HIS A 173 7.21 -25.64 57.90
N LEU A 174 7.54 -25.55 56.58
CA LEU A 174 7.21 -26.60 55.61
C LEU A 174 7.80 -27.97 56.01
N MET A 175 8.95 -27.99 56.69
CA MET A 175 9.60 -29.24 57.10
C MET A 175 8.85 -29.98 58.20
N THR A 176 7.95 -29.30 58.91
CA THR A 176 7.17 -29.86 60.05
C THR A 176 5.73 -30.23 59.65
N GLN A 177 5.35 -29.92 58.40
CA GLN A 177 3.99 -30.22 57.90
C GLN A 177 3.89 -31.61 57.29
N GLN A 178 2.63 -32.06 57.11
CA GLN A 178 2.39 -33.27 56.32
C GLN A 178 2.83 -33.08 54.86
N PRO A 179 3.33 -34.11 54.18
CA PRO A 179 3.93 -33.96 52.86
C PRO A 179 3.03 -33.30 51.80
N LEU A 180 1.73 -33.57 51.81
CA LEU A 180 0.78 -32.97 50.85
C LEU A 180 0.51 -31.49 51.15
N ASP A 181 0.39 -31.12 52.43
CA ASP A 181 0.19 -29.74 52.86
C ASP A 181 1.44 -28.92 52.65
N ALA A 182 2.63 -29.49 52.92
CA ALA A 182 3.91 -28.88 52.67
C ALA A 182 4.08 -28.56 51.16
N LEU A 183 3.69 -29.49 50.27
CA LEU A 183 3.75 -29.31 48.83
C LEU A 183 2.79 -28.20 48.36
N ALA A 184 1.57 -28.17 48.87
CA ALA A 184 0.58 -27.14 48.54
C ALA A 184 1.04 -25.75 48.99
N ASN A 185 1.54 -25.63 50.22
CA ASN A 185 2.07 -24.37 50.74
C ASN A 185 3.34 -23.90 50.00
N ALA A 186 4.24 -24.83 49.67
CA ALA A 186 5.43 -24.51 48.87
C ALA A 186 5.05 -23.97 47.48
N LEU A 187 4.06 -24.61 46.84
CA LEU A 187 3.55 -24.16 45.57
C LEU A 187 2.95 -22.74 45.65
N GLN A 188 2.15 -22.45 46.69
CA GLN A 188 1.64 -21.09 46.92
C GLN A 188 2.77 -20.06 47.13
N MET A 189 3.81 -20.42 47.88
CA MET A 189 4.96 -19.55 48.07
C MET A 189 5.69 -19.23 46.73
N ILE A 190 5.89 -20.26 45.88
CA ILE A 190 6.46 -20.10 44.54
C ILE A 190 5.59 -19.18 43.69
N LEU A 191 4.29 -19.35 43.69
CA LEU A 191 3.34 -18.53 42.94
C LEU A 191 3.34 -17.07 43.41
N HIS A 192 3.33 -16.83 44.73
CA HIS A 192 3.44 -15.46 45.28
C HIS A 192 4.79 -14.79 44.89
N CYS A 193 5.91 -15.52 45.05
CA CYS A 193 7.21 -15.04 44.63
C CYS A 193 7.23 -14.71 43.14
N GLY A 194 6.72 -15.61 42.28
CA GLY A 194 6.63 -15.41 40.84
C GLY A 194 5.78 -14.19 40.47
N PHE A 195 4.65 -13.99 41.17
CA PHE A 195 3.81 -12.81 40.98
C PHE A 195 4.54 -11.50 41.32
N LEU A 196 5.29 -11.46 42.43
CA LEU A 196 6.09 -10.31 42.83
C LEU A 196 7.22 -10.01 41.80
N VAL A 197 7.84 -11.06 41.27
CA VAL A 197 8.85 -10.93 40.22
C VAL A 197 8.22 -10.32 38.95
N VAL A 198 7.07 -10.80 38.52
CA VAL A 198 6.34 -10.24 37.37
C VAL A 198 5.97 -8.78 37.62
N LEU A 199 5.47 -8.46 38.82
CA LEU A 199 5.14 -7.08 39.17
C LEU A 199 6.38 -6.17 39.12
N GLY A 200 7.52 -6.65 39.66
CA GLY A 200 8.79 -5.94 39.61
C GLY A 200 9.32 -5.72 38.16
N LEU A 201 9.10 -6.68 37.27
CA LEU A 201 9.52 -6.58 35.87
C LEU A 201 8.61 -5.69 35.01
N THR A 202 7.36 -5.48 35.43
CA THR A 202 6.35 -4.73 34.66
C THR A 202 6.80 -3.32 34.23
N PRO A 203 7.38 -2.47 35.12
CA PRO A 203 7.85 -1.14 34.72
C PRO A 203 8.95 -1.19 33.66
N MET A 204 9.86 -2.18 33.79
CA MET A 204 10.95 -2.37 32.81
C MET A 204 10.41 -2.75 31.44
N VAL A 205 9.42 -3.66 31.40
CA VAL A 205 8.79 -4.09 30.16
C VAL A 205 7.98 -2.96 29.55
N ALA A 206 7.25 -2.19 30.34
CA ALA A 206 6.51 -1.02 29.85
C ALA A 206 7.44 0.00 29.17
N PHE A 207 8.58 0.28 29.80
CA PHE A 207 9.61 1.14 29.21
C PHE A 207 10.20 0.56 27.91
N ASP A 208 10.50 -0.76 27.88
CA ASP A 208 11.04 -1.41 26.68
C ASP A 208 10.04 -1.36 25.52
N VAL A 209 8.76 -1.64 25.77
CA VAL A 209 7.70 -1.56 24.77
C VAL A 209 7.60 -0.15 24.19
N PHE A 210 7.57 0.87 25.05
CA PHE A 210 7.55 2.26 24.62
C PHE A 210 8.76 2.61 23.76
N TYR A 211 9.96 2.23 24.23
CA TYR A 211 11.20 2.48 23.50
C TYR A 211 11.24 1.77 22.14
N GLN A 212 10.77 0.52 22.06
CA GLN A 212 10.73 -0.23 20.79
C GLN A 212 9.76 0.41 19.80
N LEU A 213 8.58 0.82 20.24
CA LEU A 213 7.62 1.54 19.39
C LEU A 213 8.20 2.87 18.91
N TRP A 214 8.73 3.69 19.82
CA TRP A 214 9.35 4.97 19.47
C TRP A 214 10.52 4.80 18.49
N SER A 215 11.42 3.85 18.76
CA SER A 215 12.57 3.55 17.89
C SER A 215 12.13 3.07 16.50
N HIS A 216 11.07 2.26 16.44
CA HIS A 216 10.49 1.80 15.17
C HIS A 216 9.97 2.97 14.34
N PHE A 217 9.13 3.82 14.91
CA PHE A 217 8.63 5.01 14.22
C PHE A 217 9.74 5.99 13.84
N LYS A 218 10.74 6.18 14.72
CA LYS A 218 11.90 7.03 14.44
C LYS A 218 12.68 6.54 13.21
N LYS A 219 12.86 5.23 13.05
CA LYS A 219 13.57 4.62 11.90
C LYS A 219 12.78 4.78 10.59
N LEU A 220 11.46 4.90 10.66
CA LEU A 220 10.58 5.04 9.50
C LEU A 220 10.35 6.50 9.11
N LYS A 221 10.80 7.47 9.91
CA LYS A 221 10.70 8.89 9.56
C LYS A 221 11.31 9.17 8.20
N MET A 222 10.74 10.13 7.50
CA MET A 222 11.06 10.50 6.13
C MET A 222 11.61 11.92 6.05
N THR A 223 12.36 12.22 5.01
CA THR A 223 12.68 13.57 4.62
C THR A 223 11.52 14.15 3.79
N LYS A 224 11.46 15.48 3.67
CA LYS A 224 10.49 16.13 2.75
C LYS A 224 10.68 15.69 1.31
N GLN A 225 11.90 15.34 0.93
CA GLN A 225 12.22 14.84 -0.40
C GLN A 225 11.66 13.43 -0.60
N ASP A 226 11.84 12.52 0.37
CA ASP A 226 11.29 11.16 0.32
C ASP A 226 9.78 11.17 0.10
N ILE A 227 9.06 12.07 0.80
CA ILE A 227 7.61 12.22 0.65
C ILE A 227 7.25 12.67 -0.78
N ARG A 228 7.97 13.66 -1.34
CA ARG A 228 7.72 14.11 -2.72
C ARG A 228 7.98 13.02 -3.74
N ASP A 229 9.03 12.24 -3.55
CA ASP A 229 9.39 11.18 -4.46
C ASP A 229 8.40 10.02 -4.37
N GLU A 230 7.91 9.70 -3.17
CA GLU A 230 6.85 8.71 -2.98
C GLU A 230 5.52 9.12 -3.65
N PHE A 231 5.14 10.40 -3.55
CA PHE A 231 3.97 10.93 -4.26
C PHE A 231 4.13 10.84 -5.78
N LYS A 232 5.35 11.14 -6.32
CA LYS A 232 5.62 10.97 -7.74
C LYS A 232 5.53 9.52 -8.19
N ASP A 233 5.99 8.58 -7.35
CA ASP A 233 5.93 7.15 -7.67
C ASP A 233 4.48 6.63 -7.69
N GLN A 234 3.61 7.16 -6.82
CA GLN A 234 2.20 6.75 -6.75
C GLN A 234 1.32 7.42 -7.81
N GLU A 235 1.44 8.73 -7.99
CA GLU A 235 0.59 9.51 -8.89
C GLU A 235 1.19 9.73 -10.28
N GLY A 236 2.48 9.45 -10.45
CA GLY A 236 3.27 9.77 -11.64
C GLY A 236 3.72 11.23 -11.66
N ASP A 237 4.83 11.48 -12.34
CA ASP A 237 5.39 12.82 -12.47
C ASP A 237 4.43 13.74 -13.25
N PRO A 238 3.99 14.89 -12.69
CA PRO A 238 3.15 15.87 -13.38
C PRO A 238 3.75 16.35 -14.70
N HIS A 239 5.09 16.46 -14.79
CA HIS A 239 5.77 16.84 -16.02
C HIS A 239 5.66 15.79 -17.13
N VAL A 240 5.70 14.51 -16.77
CA VAL A 240 5.50 13.39 -17.72
C VAL A 240 4.06 13.39 -18.21
N LYS A 241 3.07 13.55 -17.32
CA LYS A 241 1.63 13.67 -17.69
C LYS A 241 1.43 14.87 -18.62
N GLY A 242 2.09 16.01 -18.34
CA GLY A 242 2.05 17.20 -19.19
C GLY A 242 2.60 16.94 -20.59
N ARG A 243 3.77 16.30 -20.69
CA ARG A 243 4.38 15.92 -21.98
C ARG A 243 3.50 14.98 -22.79
N ILE A 244 2.92 13.98 -22.14
CA ILE A 244 2.02 13.03 -22.82
C ILE A 244 0.81 13.78 -23.40
N ARG A 245 0.16 14.66 -22.63
CA ARG A 245 -0.97 15.48 -23.13
C ARG A 245 -0.56 16.38 -24.30
N GLN A 246 0.61 17.00 -24.22
CA GLN A 246 1.12 17.85 -25.30
C GLN A 246 1.39 17.04 -26.57
N GLN A 247 2.01 15.88 -26.46
CA GLN A 247 2.23 14.98 -27.60
C GLN A 247 0.92 14.48 -28.21
N GLN A 248 -0.06 14.10 -27.38
CA GLN A 248 -1.39 13.70 -27.86
C GLN A 248 -2.06 14.80 -28.65
N ARG A 249 -2.03 16.06 -28.17
CA ARG A 249 -2.56 17.23 -28.91
C ARG A 249 -1.81 17.44 -30.23
N ALA A 250 -0.49 17.35 -30.24
CA ALA A 250 0.31 17.49 -31.45
C ALA A 250 0.00 16.40 -32.50
N ILE A 251 -0.17 15.16 -32.06
CA ILE A 251 -0.55 14.04 -32.95
C ILE A 251 -1.97 14.24 -33.50
N ALA A 252 -2.93 14.63 -32.66
CA ALA A 252 -4.30 14.91 -33.08
C ALA A 252 -4.32 16.06 -34.12
N GLN A 253 -3.57 17.14 -33.89
CA GLN A 253 -3.46 18.25 -34.82
C GLN A 253 -2.81 17.83 -36.16
N ARG A 254 -1.75 17.01 -36.15
CA ARG A 254 -1.13 16.49 -37.38
C ARG A 254 -2.13 15.61 -38.15
N ARG A 255 -2.90 14.75 -37.50
CA ARG A 255 -3.93 13.94 -38.16
C ARG A 255 -5.00 14.82 -38.79
N MET A 256 -5.51 15.81 -38.05
CA MET A 256 -6.48 16.77 -38.54
C MET A 256 -5.95 17.50 -39.79
N MET A 257 -4.70 17.97 -39.79
CA MET A 257 -4.09 18.64 -40.95
C MET A 257 -3.91 17.70 -42.13
N ALA A 258 -3.62 16.42 -41.93
CA ALA A 258 -3.53 15.43 -42.99
C ALA A 258 -4.87 15.13 -43.67
N ASP A 259 -5.99 15.45 -43.05
CA ASP A 259 -7.32 15.28 -43.62
C ASP A 259 -7.81 16.52 -44.41
N VAL A 260 -7.19 17.69 -44.24
CA VAL A 260 -7.54 18.94 -44.97
C VAL A 260 -7.57 18.73 -46.49
N PRO A 261 -6.60 18.05 -47.11
CA PRO A 261 -6.62 17.81 -48.57
C PRO A 261 -7.85 17.06 -49.11
N LYS A 262 -8.59 16.33 -48.23
CA LYS A 262 -9.76 15.57 -48.58
C LYS A 262 -11.05 16.42 -48.53
N ALA A 263 -10.93 17.69 -48.17
CA ALA A 263 -12.10 18.57 -48.03
C ALA A 263 -12.62 19.01 -49.40
N ASP A 264 -13.92 19.19 -49.49
CA ASP A 264 -14.59 19.70 -50.69
C ASP A 264 -14.65 21.22 -50.72
N VAL A 265 -14.67 21.86 -49.56
CA VAL A 265 -14.71 23.30 -49.37
C VAL A 265 -14.10 23.71 -48.04
N ILE A 266 -13.48 24.90 -47.99
CA ILE A 266 -13.06 25.53 -46.74
C ILE A 266 -13.88 26.80 -46.59
N VAL A 267 -14.64 26.88 -45.46
CA VAL A 267 -15.35 28.10 -45.06
C VAL A 267 -14.45 28.90 -44.14
N THR A 268 -14.27 30.19 -44.45
CA THR A 268 -13.31 31.04 -43.73
C THR A 268 -13.95 32.31 -43.19
N ASN A 269 -13.47 32.72 -42.02
CA ASN A 269 -13.46 34.10 -41.56
C ASN A 269 -12.01 34.55 -41.64
N PRO A 270 -11.65 35.50 -42.51
CA PRO A 270 -10.28 35.72 -43.02
C PRO A 270 -9.18 35.77 -41.98
N THR A 271 -9.41 36.41 -40.87
CA THR A 271 -8.39 36.61 -39.83
C THR A 271 -8.54 35.65 -38.63
N HIS A 272 -9.68 34.97 -38.48
CA HIS A 272 -9.97 34.31 -37.25
C HIS A 272 -10.17 32.78 -37.37
N TYR A 273 -11.00 32.32 -38.33
CA TYR A 273 -11.45 30.91 -38.34
C TYR A 273 -11.38 30.31 -39.74
N ALA A 274 -11.06 29.03 -39.81
CA ALA A 274 -11.20 28.21 -41.03
C ALA A 274 -11.78 26.83 -40.64
N VAL A 275 -12.78 26.40 -41.42
CA VAL A 275 -13.42 25.08 -41.23
C VAL A 275 -13.45 24.36 -42.57
N ALA A 276 -12.84 23.19 -42.63
CA ALA A 276 -12.79 22.32 -43.81
C ALA A 276 -13.92 21.32 -43.75
N LEU A 277 -14.79 21.28 -44.76
CA LEU A 277 -15.97 20.44 -44.87
C LEU A 277 -15.79 19.42 -45.98
N GLN A 278 -16.29 18.23 -45.76
CA GLN A 278 -16.42 17.16 -46.76
C GLN A 278 -17.85 16.74 -46.89
N TYR A 279 -18.32 16.53 -48.12
CA TYR A 279 -19.62 15.97 -48.41
C TYR A 279 -19.58 15.09 -49.63
N ASN A 280 -20.17 13.90 -49.51
CA ASN A 280 -20.35 12.98 -50.61
C ASN A 280 -21.83 12.51 -50.60
N ASP A 281 -22.58 12.98 -51.59
CA ASP A 281 -24.01 12.71 -51.77
C ASP A 281 -24.38 11.21 -51.80
N LYS A 282 -23.45 10.35 -52.27
CA LYS A 282 -23.65 8.91 -52.37
C LYS A 282 -23.34 8.13 -51.09
N LYS A 283 -22.56 8.72 -50.17
CA LYS A 283 -22.01 8.00 -48.98
C LYS A 283 -22.30 8.65 -47.67
N MET A 284 -22.80 9.89 -47.66
CA MET A 284 -22.95 10.68 -46.41
C MET A 284 -24.34 11.28 -46.34
N SER A 285 -25.00 11.16 -45.19
CA SER A 285 -26.31 11.75 -44.92
C SER A 285 -26.24 13.26 -44.68
N ALA A 286 -25.09 13.77 -44.24
CA ALA A 286 -24.82 15.20 -43.97
C ALA A 286 -23.33 15.54 -44.14
N PRO A 287 -23.02 16.83 -44.39
CA PRO A 287 -21.64 17.28 -44.44
C PRO A 287 -20.87 17.04 -43.12
N LYS A 288 -19.62 16.67 -43.25
CA LYS A 288 -18.71 16.34 -42.14
C LYS A 288 -17.60 17.36 -42.01
N VAL A 289 -17.23 17.73 -40.76
CA VAL A 289 -16.08 18.58 -40.48
C VAL A 289 -14.81 17.75 -40.43
N LEU A 290 -13.85 18.00 -41.34
CA LEU A 290 -12.56 17.33 -41.36
C LEU A 290 -11.53 18.06 -40.50
N ALA A 291 -11.53 19.39 -40.57
CA ALA A 291 -10.62 20.22 -39.79
C ALA A 291 -11.29 21.55 -39.42
N LYS A 292 -10.99 22.03 -38.22
CA LYS A 292 -11.35 23.38 -37.79
C LYS A 292 -10.20 24.02 -37.03
N GLY A 293 -10.02 25.31 -37.17
CA GLY A 293 -8.94 26.03 -36.48
C GLY A 293 -9.22 27.50 -36.34
N ALA A 294 -8.55 28.12 -35.35
CA ALA A 294 -8.51 29.55 -35.11
C ALA A 294 -7.07 30.06 -35.22
N GLY A 295 -6.86 31.32 -35.57
CA GLY A 295 -5.56 31.98 -35.65
C GLY A 295 -4.57 31.24 -36.55
N GLU A 296 -3.42 30.85 -36.06
CA GLU A 296 -2.37 30.14 -36.81
C GLU A 296 -2.84 28.80 -37.39
N ILE A 297 -3.69 28.08 -36.67
CA ILE A 297 -4.27 26.82 -37.18
C ILE A 297 -5.18 27.09 -38.39
N ALA A 298 -5.99 28.18 -38.35
CA ALA A 298 -6.82 28.59 -39.46
C ALA A 298 -5.98 29.00 -40.67
N LEU A 299 -4.88 29.75 -40.47
CA LEU A 299 -3.94 30.09 -41.49
C LEU A 299 -3.38 28.83 -42.16
N ARG A 300 -2.94 27.88 -41.38
CA ARG A 300 -2.36 26.63 -41.91
C ARG A 300 -3.39 25.79 -42.69
N ILE A 301 -4.65 25.74 -42.24
CA ILE A 301 -5.73 25.10 -43.00
C ILE A 301 -5.94 25.77 -44.35
N ARG A 302 -5.90 27.12 -44.41
CA ARG A 302 -6.05 27.87 -45.67
C ARG A 302 -4.87 27.64 -46.61
N GLU A 303 -3.64 27.66 -46.12
CA GLU A 303 -2.43 27.37 -46.92
C GLU A 303 -2.51 25.99 -47.55
N LEU A 304 -2.85 24.95 -46.74
CA LEU A 304 -3.03 23.58 -47.25
C LEU A 304 -4.17 23.52 -48.28
N GLY A 305 -5.26 24.22 -48.02
CA GLY A 305 -6.40 24.30 -48.94
C GLY A 305 -5.96 24.96 -50.30
N ALA A 306 -5.20 26.02 -50.24
CA ALA A 306 -4.66 26.68 -51.45
C ALA A 306 -3.72 25.75 -52.23
N GLN A 307 -2.78 25.07 -51.54
CA GLN A 307 -1.85 24.11 -52.17
C GLN A 307 -2.59 22.98 -52.90
N HIS A 308 -3.70 22.49 -52.30
CA HIS A 308 -4.50 21.42 -52.89
C HIS A 308 -5.67 21.91 -53.75
N ARG A 309 -5.72 23.23 -54.09
CA ARG A 309 -6.75 23.86 -54.94
C ARG A 309 -8.17 23.64 -54.45
N ILE A 310 -8.37 23.55 -53.15
CA ILE A 310 -9.68 23.41 -52.54
C ILE A 310 -10.41 24.74 -52.60
N PRO A 311 -11.68 24.78 -53.06
CA PRO A 311 -12.47 26.01 -53.07
C PRO A 311 -12.59 26.63 -51.68
N MET A 312 -12.28 27.91 -51.52
CA MET A 312 -12.44 28.65 -50.30
C MET A 312 -13.53 29.70 -50.43
N LEU A 313 -14.44 29.69 -49.48
CA LEU A 313 -15.52 30.67 -49.40
C LEU A 313 -15.36 31.51 -48.12
N GLU A 314 -15.28 32.80 -48.32
CA GLU A 314 -15.36 33.74 -47.19
C GLU A 314 -16.79 33.94 -46.76
N ALA A 315 -17.13 33.48 -45.59
CA ALA A 315 -18.45 33.56 -44.96
C ALA A 315 -18.30 33.65 -43.45
N PRO A 316 -17.96 34.83 -42.88
CA PRO A 316 -17.64 34.99 -41.47
C PRO A 316 -18.69 34.44 -40.49
N PRO A 317 -20.00 34.72 -40.65
CA PRO A 317 -21.02 34.17 -39.77
C PRO A 317 -21.06 32.64 -39.77
N LEU A 318 -20.99 32.02 -40.97
CA LEU A 318 -20.99 30.57 -41.10
C LEU A 318 -19.70 29.94 -40.55
N ALA A 319 -18.56 30.53 -40.77
CA ALA A 319 -17.27 30.06 -40.26
C ALA A 319 -17.25 30.04 -38.71
N ARG A 320 -17.76 31.10 -38.07
CA ARG A 320 -17.92 31.18 -36.62
C ARG A 320 -18.85 30.10 -36.08
N ALA A 321 -20.06 30.02 -36.67
CA ALA A 321 -21.04 29.02 -36.26
C ALA A 321 -20.52 27.59 -36.37
N LEU A 322 -19.88 27.24 -37.49
CA LEU A 322 -19.26 25.92 -37.69
C LEU A 322 -18.13 25.66 -36.71
N TYR A 323 -17.27 26.64 -36.45
CA TYR A 323 -16.15 26.46 -35.51
C TYR A 323 -16.61 26.15 -34.10
N ARG A 324 -17.63 26.87 -33.60
CA ARG A 324 -18.15 26.71 -32.22
C ARG A 324 -19.04 25.49 -32.04
N HIS A 325 -19.93 25.22 -33.00
CA HIS A 325 -21.01 24.25 -32.84
C HIS A 325 -20.81 22.91 -33.56
N SER A 326 -19.65 22.64 -34.12
CA SER A 326 -19.36 21.36 -34.76
C SER A 326 -18.04 20.77 -34.27
N GLU A 327 -17.97 19.44 -34.20
CA GLU A 327 -16.78 18.71 -33.80
C GLU A 327 -16.05 18.06 -34.99
N ILE A 328 -14.71 17.96 -34.89
CA ILE A 328 -13.90 17.32 -35.92
C ILE A 328 -14.32 15.86 -36.05
N GLY A 329 -14.55 15.46 -37.28
CA GLY A 329 -14.96 14.08 -37.58
C GLY A 329 -16.44 13.83 -37.46
N GLN A 330 -17.26 14.78 -37.01
CA GLN A 330 -18.72 14.69 -36.88
C GLN A 330 -19.47 15.44 -38.01
N HIS A 331 -20.75 15.16 -38.17
CA HIS A 331 -21.63 15.92 -39.04
C HIS A 331 -21.91 17.28 -38.44
N ILE A 332 -22.15 18.27 -39.31
CA ILE A 332 -22.56 19.60 -38.92
C ILE A 332 -23.93 19.59 -38.24
N PRO A 333 -24.29 20.54 -37.38
CA PRO A 333 -25.61 20.69 -36.78
C PRO A 333 -26.69 20.91 -37.87
N ALA A 334 -27.89 20.32 -37.67
CA ALA A 334 -28.99 20.42 -38.59
C ALA A 334 -29.43 21.87 -38.91
N THR A 335 -29.28 22.78 -37.96
CA THR A 335 -29.55 24.21 -38.10
C THR A 335 -28.68 24.92 -39.13
N LEU A 336 -27.51 24.33 -39.49
CA LEU A 336 -26.56 24.88 -40.48
C LEU A 336 -26.69 24.19 -41.85
N TYR A 337 -27.58 23.21 -42.01
CA TYR A 337 -27.70 22.47 -43.27
C TYR A 337 -28.01 23.37 -44.46
N ALA A 338 -28.99 24.30 -44.31
CA ALA A 338 -29.38 25.22 -45.38
C ALA A 338 -28.21 26.07 -45.86
N ALA A 339 -27.46 26.69 -44.92
CA ALA A 339 -26.31 27.53 -45.27
C ALA A 339 -25.19 26.71 -45.94
N VAL A 340 -24.90 25.50 -45.41
CA VAL A 340 -23.83 24.66 -46.00
C VAL A 340 -24.26 24.06 -47.32
N ALA A 341 -25.55 23.77 -47.54
CA ALA A 341 -26.06 23.28 -48.82
C ALA A 341 -25.88 24.31 -49.94
N GLU A 342 -26.10 25.61 -49.68
CA GLU A 342 -25.81 26.68 -50.65
C GLU A 342 -24.30 26.76 -50.97
N VAL A 343 -23.43 26.61 -49.96
CA VAL A 343 -21.98 26.56 -50.20
C VAL A 343 -21.58 25.39 -51.07
N LEU A 344 -22.11 24.21 -50.81
CA LEU A 344 -21.83 23.00 -51.59
C LEU A 344 -22.39 23.09 -53.01
N ALA A 345 -23.58 23.63 -53.18
CA ALA A 345 -24.16 23.89 -54.52
C ALA A 345 -23.24 24.80 -55.34
N TRP A 346 -22.74 25.88 -54.78
CA TRP A 346 -21.73 26.72 -55.42
C TRP A 346 -20.42 25.97 -55.77
N VAL A 347 -19.94 25.10 -54.89
CA VAL A 347 -18.76 24.27 -55.15
C VAL A 347 -19.00 23.30 -56.31
N TYR A 348 -20.15 22.66 -56.39
CA TYR A 348 -20.52 21.77 -57.49
C TYR A 348 -20.61 22.54 -58.83
N GLN A 349 -21.23 23.74 -58.82
CA GLN A 349 -21.23 24.61 -60.00
C GLN A 349 -19.83 25.06 -60.42
N LEU A 350 -18.96 25.36 -59.48
CA LEU A 350 -17.56 25.73 -59.71
C LEU A 350 -16.77 24.55 -60.31
N ARG A 351 -16.97 23.35 -59.83
CA ARG A 351 -16.38 22.11 -60.38
C ARG A 351 -16.89 21.82 -61.80
N ARG A 352 -18.18 22.04 -62.07
CA ARG A 352 -18.77 21.90 -63.40
C ARG A 352 -18.21 22.92 -64.36
N TRP A 353 -18.16 24.18 -63.95
CA TRP A 353 -17.53 25.27 -64.77
C TRP A 353 -16.08 24.96 -65.14
N ARG A 354 -15.30 24.45 -64.22
CA ARG A 354 -13.89 24.07 -64.50
C ARG A 354 -13.77 22.95 -65.52
N ARG A 355 -14.75 22.08 -65.69
CA ARG A 355 -14.74 20.96 -66.63
C ARG A 355 -15.34 21.32 -67.98
N GLU A 356 -16.46 22.03 -67.97
CA GLU A 356 -17.35 22.23 -69.13
C GLU A 356 -17.26 23.66 -69.69
N GLY A 357 -16.64 24.60 -68.95
CA GLY A 357 -16.63 26.03 -69.30
C GLY A 357 -17.97 26.72 -68.98
N GLY A 358 -18.18 27.92 -69.54
CA GLY A 358 -19.39 28.69 -69.35
C GLY A 358 -19.22 29.90 -68.43
N LEU A 359 -20.34 30.39 -67.86
CA LEU A 359 -20.31 31.53 -66.92
C LEU A 359 -19.80 31.11 -65.55
N ILE A 360 -18.92 31.95 -65.00
CA ILE A 360 -18.37 31.74 -63.65
C ILE A 360 -19.52 31.82 -62.63
N PRO A 361 -19.71 30.81 -61.75
CA PRO A 361 -20.75 30.85 -60.74
C PRO A 361 -20.52 31.96 -59.72
N LYS A 362 -21.52 32.75 -59.43
CA LYS A 362 -21.48 33.82 -58.45
C LYS A 362 -21.31 33.23 -57.02
N LYS A 363 -20.41 33.81 -56.24
CA LYS A 363 -20.27 33.40 -54.82
C LYS A 363 -21.54 33.77 -54.06
N PRO A 364 -22.04 32.86 -53.16
CA PRO A 364 -23.18 33.17 -52.31
C PRO A 364 -22.83 34.31 -51.35
N GLN A 365 -23.66 35.35 -51.32
CA GLN A 365 -23.39 36.55 -50.49
C GLN A 365 -24.17 36.60 -49.18
N ARG A 366 -25.31 35.96 -49.12
CA ARG A 366 -26.19 35.90 -47.90
C ARG A 366 -26.56 34.45 -47.61
N LEU A 367 -25.82 33.87 -46.65
CA LEU A 367 -26.10 32.50 -46.20
C LEU A 367 -27.09 32.53 -45.03
N PRO A 368 -28.08 31.65 -45.00
CA PRO A 368 -29.09 31.58 -43.91
C PRO A 368 -28.45 30.97 -42.63
N VAL A 369 -27.66 31.76 -41.91
CA VAL A 369 -27.10 31.36 -40.64
C VAL A 369 -27.96 31.94 -39.52
N PRO A 370 -28.52 31.10 -38.61
CA PRO A 370 -29.29 31.60 -37.47
C PRO A 370 -28.46 32.54 -36.61
N GLU A 371 -29.02 33.72 -36.22
CA GLU A 371 -28.32 34.71 -35.40
C GLU A 371 -27.90 34.16 -34.03
N ALA A 372 -28.65 33.22 -33.50
CA ALA A 372 -28.30 32.56 -32.21
C ALA A 372 -27.02 31.69 -32.28
N LEU A 373 -26.52 31.39 -33.47
CA LEU A 373 -25.28 30.60 -33.67
C LEU A 373 -24.10 31.50 -34.06
N ASP A 374 -24.30 32.77 -34.35
CA ASP A 374 -23.25 33.73 -34.65
C ASP A 374 -22.86 34.55 -33.42
N PHE A 375 -21.71 34.21 -32.85
CA PHE A 375 -21.20 34.84 -31.61
C PHE A 375 -20.36 36.13 -31.87
N ALA A 376 -20.56 36.81 -33.02
CA ALA A 376 -19.82 38.06 -33.32
C ALA A 376 -20.10 39.17 -32.27
N LYS A 377 -21.22 39.11 -31.58
CA LYS A 377 -21.62 40.13 -30.60
C LYS A 377 -21.06 39.88 -29.18
N GLU A 378 -20.56 38.69 -28.86
CA GLU A 378 -19.95 38.40 -27.57
C GLU A 378 -18.51 38.89 -27.46
N SER A 379 -17.79 39.04 -28.56
CA SER A 379 -16.38 39.48 -28.53
C SER A 379 -16.18 41.00 -28.39
N ASP A 380 -17.21 41.80 -28.57
CA ASP A 380 -17.14 43.28 -28.43
C ASP A 380 -17.52 43.75 -27.01
N SER A 381 -17.91 42.84 -26.12
CA SER A 381 -18.29 43.20 -24.72
C SER A 381 -17.21 42.95 -23.68
N ASP A 382 -16.09 42.34 -24.04
CA ASP A 382 -14.96 42.01 -23.16
C ASP A 382 -13.66 42.77 -23.58
N GLY A 383 -13.78 43.97 -24.08
CA GLY A 383 -12.69 44.90 -24.37
C GLY A 383 -12.46 45.92 -23.26
#